data_cafaaabb9501437f6d0378623ec66f7e
#
_entry.id   cafaaabb9501437f6d0378623ec66f7e
#
_cell.length_a   1.000
_cell.length_b   1.000
_cell.length_c   1.000
_cell.angle_alpha   90.00
_cell.angle_beta   90.00
_cell.angle_gamma   90.00
#
_symmetry.space_group_name_H-M   'P 1'
#
loop_
_entity.id
_entity.type
_entity.pdbx_description
1 polymer ?
#
loop_
_entity_poly.entity_id
_entity_poly.type
_entity_poly.pdbx_seq_one_letter_code
_entity_poly.pdbx_strand_id
1 'polypeptide(L)'
;MGSSYGRGRLHLAAAIDQRVEGGAEVCVELARLAERGALDFVTVGDAFTRPGPDALAVSAQVAPETGRVGLVPVVTATPDEPCRVRAAVATLDRVSRGRAGWWLGTPGPEEGAVQVRARHVGSVGAGDAGGAWHPARQASAGTRPQHGHPVRVVDATEGESRGAAAHCADVALLRVADPDHADAVRTELRDGAAGVGRDPDELRVLVSLRVDLGGGEYAAEPGHGGGGPRRTADGPLYRGGPVALAELIADWHRAGATDGFHLVPVEPRRDLERLVNGTVALLQHRGLFRTFYPGSTLREHLGLGPAQRHIVTGGGV
;
A
#
# COMPACT_ATOMS: atom_id res chain seq x y z
N MET A 1 -34.00 -12.95 -3.30
CA MET A 1 -32.87 -13.67 -2.67
C MET A 1 -31.61 -13.18 -3.36
N GLY A 2 -31.02 -12.12 -2.82
CA GLY A 2 -29.80 -11.52 -3.36
C GLY A 2 -28.60 -12.40 -3.07
N SER A 3 -27.88 -12.76 -4.10
CA SER A 3 -26.64 -13.52 -4.03
C SER A 3 -25.63 -12.75 -3.17
N SER A 4 -25.32 -13.28 -2.01
CA SER A 4 -24.23 -12.82 -1.15
C SER A 4 -22.91 -13.29 -1.77
N TYR A 5 -22.48 -12.67 -2.86
CA TYR A 5 -21.10 -12.80 -3.31
C TYR A 5 -20.21 -12.18 -2.25
N GLY A 6 -19.39 -13.03 -1.62
CA GLY A 6 -18.56 -12.69 -0.49
C GLY A 6 -17.73 -11.44 -0.77
N ARG A 7 -17.96 -10.43 0.05
CA ARG A 7 -17.06 -9.28 0.14
C ARG A 7 -15.70 -9.83 0.51
N GLY A 8 -14.67 -9.44 -0.22
CA GLY A 8 -13.30 -9.87 0.06
C GLY A 8 -12.89 -9.58 1.51
N ARG A 9 -11.78 -10.13 1.94
CA ARG A 9 -11.25 -9.88 3.28
C ARG A 9 -10.88 -8.40 3.41
N LEU A 10 -11.16 -7.82 4.59
CA LEU A 10 -10.66 -6.48 4.94
C LEU A 10 -9.13 -6.51 5.00
N HIS A 11 -8.50 -5.54 4.36
CA HIS A 11 -7.05 -5.33 4.36
C HIS A 11 -6.68 -4.08 5.16
N LEU A 12 -5.65 -4.19 6.00
CA LEU A 12 -5.15 -3.06 6.79
C LEU A 12 -3.63 -2.97 6.65
N ALA A 13 -3.17 -1.77 6.34
CA ALA A 13 -1.77 -1.42 6.29
C ALA A 13 -1.51 -0.14 7.09
N ALA A 14 -0.26 0.11 7.46
CA ALA A 14 0.10 1.34 8.15
C ALA A 14 1.39 1.95 7.59
N ALA A 15 1.48 3.28 7.59
CA ALA A 15 2.74 3.98 7.38
C ALA A 15 3.53 4.01 8.69
N ILE A 16 4.80 3.64 8.61
CA ILE A 16 5.79 3.86 9.67
C ILE A 16 6.75 4.93 9.14
N ASP A 17 6.35 6.20 9.28
CA ASP A 17 7.09 7.32 8.74
C ASP A 17 8.36 7.58 9.57
N GLN A 18 9.47 7.84 8.89
CA GLN A 18 10.77 8.12 9.50
C GLN A 18 10.90 9.53 10.12
N ARG A 19 9.83 10.28 10.23
CA ARG A 19 9.83 11.60 10.88
C ARG A 19 10.19 11.56 12.37
N VAL A 20 10.36 10.36 12.92
CA VAL A 20 10.70 10.16 14.32
C VAL A 20 12.22 10.22 14.51
N GLU A 21 12.68 11.09 15.39
CA GLU A 21 14.06 11.07 15.89
C GLU A 21 14.31 9.70 16.50
N GLY A 22 15.24 8.90 15.96
CA GLY A 22 15.56 7.57 16.51
C GLY A 22 16.00 6.52 15.50
N GLY A 23 16.03 6.84 14.20
CA GLY A 23 16.60 5.95 13.19
C GLY A 23 15.82 4.66 12.94
N ALA A 24 16.49 3.64 12.42
CA ALA A 24 15.87 2.38 12.01
C ALA A 24 15.30 1.56 13.18
N GLU A 25 15.80 1.73 14.40
CA GLU A 25 15.32 1.02 15.59
C GLU A 25 13.84 1.33 15.87
N VAL A 26 13.43 2.58 15.72
CA VAL A 26 12.04 2.98 15.89
C VAL A 26 11.16 2.34 14.81
N CYS A 27 11.64 2.26 13.58
CA CYS A 27 10.91 1.57 12.50
C CYS A 27 10.75 0.07 12.80
N VAL A 28 11.75 -0.58 13.42
CA VAL A 28 11.64 -1.97 13.87
C VAL A 28 10.55 -2.12 14.93
N GLU A 29 10.52 -1.24 15.94
CA GLU A 29 9.47 -1.28 16.97
C GLU A 29 8.07 -1.09 16.38
N LEU A 30 7.90 -0.12 15.49
CA LEU A 30 6.61 0.14 14.84
C LEU A 30 6.19 -1.00 13.92
N ALA A 31 7.12 -1.60 13.17
CA ALA A 31 6.83 -2.76 12.33
C ALA A 31 6.42 -3.99 13.16
N ARG A 32 7.09 -4.24 14.29
CA ARG A 32 6.70 -5.30 15.24
C ARG A 32 5.31 -5.03 15.85
N LEU A 33 4.99 -3.77 16.12
CA LEU A 33 3.67 -3.39 16.60
C LEU A 33 2.60 -3.66 15.53
N ALA A 34 2.83 -3.27 14.28
CA ALA A 34 1.95 -3.57 13.17
C ALA A 34 1.78 -5.09 12.96
N GLU A 35 2.87 -5.85 13.12
CA GLU A 35 2.85 -7.31 13.03
C GLU A 35 1.99 -7.94 14.13
N ARG A 36 2.04 -7.45 15.36
CA ARG A 36 1.15 -7.91 16.45
C ARG A 36 -0.32 -7.67 16.14
N GLY A 37 -0.63 -6.57 15.43
CA GLY A 37 -1.97 -6.29 14.93
C GLY A 37 -2.38 -7.14 13.71
N ALA A 38 -1.50 -7.98 13.19
CA ALA A 38 -1.69 -8.75 11.96
C ALA A 38 -1.98 -7.86 10.72
N LEU A 39 -1.40 -6.64 10.64
CA LEU A 39 -1.53 -5.78 9.48
C LEU A 39 -0.90 -6.43 8.24
N ASP A 40 -1.44 -6.16 7.05
CA ASP A 40 -0.94 -6.75 5.81
C ASP A 40 0.49 -6.33 5.51
N PHE A 41 0.75 -5.03 5.60
CA PHE A 41 2.07 -4.48 5.37
C PHE A 41 2.26 -3.14 6.08
N VAL A 42 3.52 -2.73 6.18
CA VAL A 42 3.90 -1.37 6.54
C VAL A 42 4.58 -0.69 5.36
N THR A 43 4.31 0.61 5.19
CA THR A 43 5.08 1.45 4.26
C THR A 43 6.15 2.21 5.03
N VAL A 44 7.32 2.30 4.42
CA VAL A 44 8.43 3.10 4.91
C VAL A 44 8.66 4.22 3.89
N GLY A 45 8.31 5.45 4.26
CA GLY A 45 8.48 6.60 3.39
C GLY A 45 9.94 7.03 3.30
N ASP A 46 10.36 7.52 2.12
CA ASP A 46 11.54 8.34 2.02
C ASP A 46 11.18 9.76 2.47
N ALA A 47 11.96 10.32 3.37
CA ALA A 47 11.80 11.71 3.77
C ALA A 47 12.35 12.64 2.68
N PHE A 48 11.62 12.77 1.55
CA PHE A 48 12.06 13.61 0.41
C PHE A 48 12.31 15.08 0.74
N THR A 49 11.84 15.53 1.88
CA THR A 49 12.00 16.92 2.33
C THR A 49 13.14 17.11 3.31
N ARG A 50 13.80 16.04 3.77
CA ARG A 50 14.94 16.08 4.70
C ARG A 50 15.89 14.92 4.44
N PRO A 51 17.23 15.09 4.61
CA PRO A 51 18.16 13.99 4.58
C PRO A 51 17.77 12.95 5.64
N GLY A 52 17.33 11.78 5.21
CA GLY A 52 16.96 10.64 6.05
C GLY A 52 17.58 9.36 5.51
N PRO A 53 17.56 8.26 6.26
CA PRO A 53 18.02 6.98 5.75
C PRO A 53 17.11 6.51 4.60
N ASP A 54 17.70 5.86 3.62
CA ASP A 54 17.03 5.24 2.47
C ASP A 54 15.95 4.24 2.96
N ALA A 55 14.73 4.36 2.47
CA ALA A 55 13.60 3.50 2.82
C ALA A 55 13.89 2.01 2.56
N LEU A 56 14.62 1.70 1.50
CA LEU A 56 15.08 0.35 1.21
C LEU A 56 16.07 -0.16 2.27
N ALA A 57 17.03 0.68 2.69
CA ALA A 57 17.99 0.33 3.72
C ALA A 57 17.31 0.08 5.07
N VAL A 58 16.35 0.94 5.45
CA VAL A 58 15.55 0.74 6.67
C VAL A 58 14.71 -0.54 6.57
N SER A 59 14.03 -0.76 5.45
CA SER A 59 13.24 -1.99 5.25
C SER A 59 14.11 -3.25 5.33
N ALA A 60 15.36 -3.19 4.84
CA ALA A 60 16.30 -4.30 4.95
C ALA A 60 16.73 -4.58 6.41
N GLN A 61 16.78 -3.54 7.26
CA GLN A 61 17.04 -3.70 8.70
C GLN A 61 15.80 -4.22 9.45
N VAL A 62 14.60 -3.82 9.06
CA VAL A 62 13.33 -4.31 9.64
C VAL A 62 13.06 -5.77 9.27
N ALA A 63 13.48 -6.21 8.08
CA ALA A 63 13.16 -7.54 7.55
C ALA A 63 13.56 -8.72 8.46
N PRO A 64 14.77 -8.79 9.06
CA PRO A 64 15.15 -9.87 9.97
C PRO A 64 14.46 -9.78 11.35
N GLU A 65 13.98 -8.60 11.73
CA GLU A 65 13.38 -8.30 13.02
C GLU A 65 11.85 -8.55 13.07
N THR A 66 11.27 -8.88 11.94
CA THR A 66 9.85 -9.22 11.75
C THR A 66 9.71 -10.55 11.00
N GLY A 67 8.59 -11.23 11.19
CA GLY A 67 8.38 -12.57 10.63
C GLY A 67 7.24 -12.66 9.61
N ARG A 68 6.29 -11.74 9.63
CA ARG A 68 5.05 -11.84 8.85
C ARG A 68 4.66 -10.56 8.14
N VAL A 69 4.71 -9.40 8.79
CA VAL A 69 4.27 -8.15 8.18
C VAL A 69 5.01 -7.85 6.88
N GLY A 70 4.28 -7.42 5.85
CA GLY A 70 4.85 -7.00 4.57
C GLY A 70 5.63 -5.69 4.71
N LEU A 71 6.68 -5.53 3.89
CA LEU A 71 7.56 -4.38 3.90
C LEU A 71 7.50 -3.69 2.55
N VAL A 72 6.98 -2.47 2.52
CA VAL A 72 6.75 -1.70 1.30
C VAL A 72 7.51 -0.37 1.39
N PRO A 73 8.80 -0.35 1.04
CA PRO A 73 9.53 0.92 0.91
C PRO A 73 8.91 1.78 -0.19
N VAL A 74 8.79 3.08 0.09
CA VAL A 74 8.50 4.10 -0.91
C VAL A 74 9.83 4.45 -1.57
N VAL A 75 9.95 4.25 -2.85
CA VAL A 75 11.17 4.51 -3.62
C VAL A 75 10.90 5.54 -4.69
N THR A 76 11.75 6.53 -4.80
CA THR A 76 11.80 7.41 -5.97
C THR A 76 12.72 6.78 -7.00
N ALA A 77 12.16 6.46 -8.16
CA ALA A 77 12.98 6.09 -9.29
C ALA A 77 13.36 7.35 -10.07
N THR A 78 14.65 7.60 -10.17
CA THR A 78 15.15 8.50 -11.21
C THR A 78 15.15 7.76 -12.55
N PRO A 79 14.94 8.47 -13.69
CA PRO A 79 14.90 7.86 -15.01
C PRO A 79 16.12 7.00 -15.35
N ASP A 80 17.24 7.27 -14.69
CA ASP A 80 18.54 6.65 -15.01
C ASP A 80 18.85 5.37 -14.23
N GLU A 81 18.05 5.00 -13.22
CA GLU A 81 18.40 3.91 -12.30
C GLU A 81 17.31 2.82 -12.05
N PRO A 82 16.45 2.47 -13.01
CA PRO A 82 15.39 1.48 -12.76
C PRO A 82 15.93 0.08 -12.40
N CYS A 83 17.12 -0.26 -12.88
CA CYS A 83 17.75 -1.56 -12.62
C CYS A 83 18.24 -1.67 -11.17
N ARG A 84 18.71 -0.58 -10.55
CA ARG A 84 19.19 -0.58 -9.16
C ARG A 84 18.03 -0.77 -8.18
N VAL A 85 16.92 -0.06 -8.38
CA VAL A 85 15.70 -0.22 -7.56
C VAL A 85 15.19 -1.65 -7.63
N ARG A 86 15.13 -2.24 -8.83
CA ARG A 86 14.71 -3.64 -9.02
C ARG A 86 15.61 -4.64 -8.29
N ALA A 87 16.90 -4.47 -8.38
CA ALA A 87 17.87 -5.33 -7.69
C ALA A 87 17.76 -5.21 -6.18
N ALA A 88 17.58 -4.00 -5.67
CA ALA A 88 17.40 -3.73 -4.25
C ALA A 88 16.10 -4.33 -3.70
N VAL A 89 14.97 -4.15 -4.41
CA VAL A 89 13.68 -4.75 -4.05
C VAL A 89 13.73 -6.27 -4.12
N ALA A 90 14.40 -6.87 -5.11
CA ALA A 90 14.58 -8.31 -5.19
C ALA A 90 15.47 -8.85 -4.04
N THR A 91 16.42 -8.06 -3.58
CA THR A 91 17.23 -8.39 -2.40
C THR A 91 16.38 -8.32 -1.13
N LEU A 92 15.56 -7.28 -0.97
CA LEU A 92 14.61 -7.16 0.14
C LEU A 92 13.64 -8.35 0.15
N ASP A 93 13.11 -8.75 -1.01
CA ASP A 93 12.19 -9.89 -1.12
C ASP A 93 12.82 -11.18 -0.62
N ARG A 94 14.08 -11.43 -0.96
CA ARG A 94 14.81 -12.60 -0.47
C ARG A 94 15.05 -12.54 1.04
N VAL A 95 15.51 -11.39 1.57
CA VAL A 95 15.80 -11.22 3.01
C VAL A 95 14.51 -11.31 3.83
N SER A 96 13.43 -10.75 3.32
CA SER A 96 12.11 -10.79 3.96
C SER A 96 11.33 -12.09 3.70
N ARG A 97 11.86 -13.01 2.88
CA ARG A 97 11.22 -14.29 2.52
C ARG A 97 9.85 -14.11 1.84
N GLY A 98 9.80 -13.25 0.82
CA GLY A 98 8.58 -13.03 0.03
C GLY A 98 7.60 -12.01 0.63
N ARG A 99 8.04 -11.21 1.60
CA ARG A 99 7.22 -10.18 2.23
C ARG A 99 7.44 -8.78 1.65
N ALA A 100 8.29 -8.64 0.64
CA ALA A 100 8.55 -7.35 0.04
C ALA A 100 7.44 -6.92 -0.91
N GLY A 101 7.14 -5.65 -0.85
CA GLY A 101 6.51 -4.87 -1.89
C GLY A 101 7.35 -3.63 -2.19
N TRP A 102 6.85 -2.76 -3.03
CA TRP A 102 7.45 -1.45 -3.30
C TRP A 102 6.39 -0.47 -3.80
N TRP A 103 6.56 0.77 -3.44
CA TRP A 103 5.72 1.86 -3.87
C TRP A 103 6.57 2.88 -4.61
N LEU A 104 6.24 3.14 -5.88
CA LEU A 104 6.90 4.19 -6.63
C LEU A 104 6.35 5.55 -6.19
N GLY A 105 7.13 6.26 -5.39
CA GLY A 105 6.83 7.62 -4.97
C GLY A 105 7.04 8.61 -6.13
N THR A 106 6.18 9.61 -6.22
CA THR A 106 6.40 10.75 -7.11
C THR A 106 7.13 11.84 -6.33
N PRO A 107 8.20 12.45 -6.89
CA PRO A 107 8.85 13.60 -6.27
C PRO A 107 7.83 14.72 -6.01
N GLY A 108 7.97 15.41 -4.88
CA GLY A 108 7.11 16.53 -4.53
C GLY A 108 7.17 17.69 -5.55
N PRO A 109 6.20 18.63 -5.51
CA PRO A 109 6.11 19.73 -6.49
C PRO A 109 7.28 20.73 -6.44
N GLU A 110 8.12 20.71 -5.40
CA GLU A 110 9.20 21.69 -5.23
C GLU A 110 10.50 21.38 -5.99
N GLU A 111 10.64 20.22 -6.62
CA GLU A 111 11.88 19.80 -7.28
C GLU A 111 11.79 19.68 -8.82
N GLY A 112 11.03 20.53 -9.49
CA GLY A 112 11.12 20.68 -10.95
C GLY A 112 10.76 19.45 -11.81
N ALA A 113 10.19 18.40 -11.22
CA ALA A 113 9.96 17.11 -11.86
C ALA A 113 8.55 16.92 -12.46
N VAL A 114 7.86 18.01 -12.78
CA VAL A 114 6.46 17.99 -13.23
C VAL A 114 6.27 17.22 -14.56
N GLN A 115 7.30 17.07 -15.37
CA GLN A 115 7.16 16.41 -16.68
C GLN A 115 7.49 14.91 -16.71
N VAL A 116 8.04 14.35 -15.63
CA VAL A 116 8.43 12.93 -15.58
C VAL A 116 7.26 12.04 -15.14
N ARG A 117 6.23 12.61 -14.51
CA ARG A 117 5.12 11.88 -13.87
C ARG A 117 4.30 10.99 -14.80
N ALA A 118 3.80 11.52 -15.89
CA ALA A 118 2.87 10.79 -16.74
C ALA A 118 3.56 9.79 -17.67
N ARG A 119 4.76 10.10 -18.14
CA ARG A 119 5.48 9.24 -19.10
C ARG A 119 6.09 8.00 -18.45
N HIS A 120 6.46 8.05 -17.16
CA HIS A 120 7.17 6.94 -16.51
C HIS A 120 6.21 5.90 -15.94
N VAL A 121 5.08 6.31 -15.39
CA VAL A 121 4.04 5.38 -14.90
C VAL A 121 3.36 4.68 -16.09
N GLY A 122 3.09 5.41 -17.17
CA GLY A 122 2.55 4.85 -18.40
C GLY A 122 3.53 3.93 -19.16
N SER A 123 4.84 4.18 -19.07
CA SER A 123 5.85 3.34 -19.73
C SER A 123 6.16 2.04 -19.00
N VAL A 124 5.74 1.90 -17.75
CA VAL A 124 5.85 0.66 -16.99
C VAL A 124 4.84 -0.40 -17.48
N GLY A 125 3.78 0.02 -18.17
CA GLY A 125 2.72 -0.86 -18.66
C GLY A 125 2.59 -1.01 -20.18
N ALA A 126 2.99 0.00 -20.97
CA ALA A 126 2.87 -0.04 -22.42
C ALA A 126 4.16 -0.56 -23.05
N GLY A 127 4.14 -1.77 -23.55
CA GLY A 127 5.19 -2.28 -24.43
C GLY A 127 5.27 -1.44 -25.70
N ASP A 128 6.50 -1.15 -26.10
CA ASP A 128 6.90 -0.59 -27.39
C ASP A 128 6.75 0.91 -27.61
N ALA A 129 7.73 1.65 -27.10
CA ALA A 129 8.43 2.70 -27.85
C ALA A 129 9.55 3.27 -26.97
N GLY A 130 10.78 2.76 -27.13
CA GLY A 130 11.99 3.41 -26.60
C GLY A 130 12.22 3.26 -25.10
N GLY A 131 12.82 2.18 -24.66
CA GLY A 131 13.44 2.05 -23.34
C GLY A 131 12.52 1.65 -22.17
N ALA A 132 11.29 1.28 -22.41
CA ALA A 132 10.34 0.89 -21.42
C ALA A 132 10.63 -0.47 -20.75
N TRP A 133 10.37 -0.54 -19.48
CA TRP A 133 10.51 -1.68 -18.62
C TRP A 133 9.69 -2.90 -19.11
N HIS A 134 10.35 -3.84 -19.74
CA HIS A 134 9.79 -5.12 -20.16
C HIS A 134 10.28 -6.20 -19.21
N PRO A 135 9.41 -6.83 -18.39
CA PRO A 135 9.83 -7.90 -17.49
C PRO A 135 10.41 -9.13 -18.22
N ALA A 136 10.08 -9.31 -19.50
CA ALA A 136 10.48 -10.47 -20.26
C ALA A 136 11.84 -10.33 -21.03
N ARG A 137 12.31 -9.12 -21.30
CA ARG A 137 13.51 -8.94 -22.14
C ARG A 137 14.82 -8.72 -21.39
N GLN A 138 14.79 -8.49 -20.08
CA GLN A 138 16.01 -8.36 -19.27
C GLN A 138 16.12 -9.46 -18.22
N ALA A 139 15.94 -10.69 -18.65
CA ALA A 139 16.45 -11.86 -17.93
C ALA A 139 17.97 -11.96 -18.14
N SER A 140 18.70 -10.86 -17.91
CA SER A 140 20.11 -10.98 -17.57
C SER A 140 20.19 -11.62 -16.19
N ALA A 141 21.10 -12.54 -16.00
CA ALA A 141 21.33 -13.51 -14.93
C ALA A 141 21.37 -12.98 -13.47
N GLY A 142 20.54 -12.03 -13.10
CA GLY A 142 20.33 -11.51 -11.75
C GLY A 142 19.08 -12.13 -11.15
N THR A 143 19.26 -12.80 -10.09
CA THR A 143 18.34 -13.37 -9.09
C THR A 143 16.85 -13.18 -9.38
N ARG A 144 16.20 -14.21 -9.96
CA ARG A 144 14.72 -14.25 -10.03
C ARG A 144 14.17 -14.27 -8.60
N PRO A 145 13.15 -13.44 -8.30
CA PRO A 145 12.46 -13.53 -7.02
C PRO A 145 11.94 -14.95 -6.84
N GLN A 146 12.26 -15.59 -5.72
CA GLN A 146 11.88 -16.99 -5.45
C GLN A 146 10.38 -17.13 -5.17
N HIS A 147 9.73 -16.04 -4.77
CA HIS A 147 8.33 -16.00 -4.33
C HIS A 147 7.38 -15.29 -5.32
N GLY A 148 7.80 -15.12 -6.57
CA GLY A 148 7.11 -14.34 -7.56
C GLY A 148 7.62 -12.89 -7.61
N HIS A 149 6.88 -11.96 -8.23
CA HIS A 149 7.28 -10.56 -8.18
C HIS A 149 6.79 -9.90 -6.87
N PRO A 150 7.60 -9.02 -6.26
CA PRO A 150 7.20 -8.21 -5.12
C PRO A 150 5.93 -7.41 -5.41
N VAL A 151 5.10 -7.21 -4.37
CA VAL A 151 3.82 -6.48 -4.50
C VAL A 151 4.06 -5.05 -4.95
N ARG A 152 3.32 -4.62 -5.97
CA ARG A 152 3.40 -3.27 -6.52
C ARG A 152 2.27 -2.41 -5.96
N VAL A 153 2.66 -1.34 -5.29
CA VAL A 153 1.74 -0.34 -4.75
C VAL A 153 1.80 0.92 -5.62
N VAL A 154 0.65 1.44 -6.00
CA VAL A 154 0.53 2.64 -6.85
C VAL A 154 -0.45 3.62 -6.21
N ASP A 155 -0.08 4.89 -6.14
CA ASP A 155 -1.01 5.96 -5.78
C ASP A 155 -1.92 6.26 -6.97
N ALA A 156 -3.19 5.93 -6.85
CA ALA A 156 -4.22 6.11 -7.86
C ALA A 156 -5.19 7.26 -7.53
N THR A 157 -4.77 8.19 -6.66
CA THR A 157 -5.58 9.35 -6.27
C THR A 157 -5.88 10.24 -7.46
N GLU A 158 -4.86 10.54 -8.27
CA GLU A 158 -4.99 11.37 -9.46
C GLU A 158 -5.43 10.55 -10.67
N GLY A 159 -6.30 11.11 -11.52
CA GLY A 159 -6.84 10.43 -12.69
C GLY A 159 -5.78 9.89 -13.65
N GLU A 160 -4.68 10.62 -13.82
CA GLU A 160 -3.56 10.21 -14.69
C GLU A 160 -2.87 8.91 -14.23
N SER A 161 -2.83 8.65 -12.93
CA SER A 161 -2.19 7.45 -12.39
C SER A 161 -3.11 6.22 -12.37
N ARG A 162 -4.44 6.39 -12.53
CA ARG A 162 -5.41 5.30 -12.49
C ARG A 162 -5.23 4.29 -13.62
N GLY A 163 -4.94 4.77 -14.83
CA GLY A 163 -4.65 3.89 -15.97
C GLY A 163 -3.46 2.97 -15.70
N ALA A 164 -2.38 3.52 -15.14
CA ALA A 164 -1.21 2.74 -14.76
C ALA A 164 -1.51 1.77 -13.60
N ALA A 165 -2.27 2.22 -12.60
CA ALA A 165 -2.68 1.36 -11.49
C ALA A 165 -3.52 0.17 -11.98
N ALA A 166 -4.52 0.40 -12.84
CA ALA A 166 -5.31 -0.65 -13.47
C ALA A 166 -4.44 -1.67 -14.25
N HIS A 167 -3.40 -1.18 -14.92
CA HIS A 167 -2.52 -2.02 -15.73
C HIS A 167 -1.55 -2.87 -14.92
N CYS A 168 -0.98 -2.35 -13.84
CA CYS A 168 0.15 -3.00 -13.19
C CYS A 168 0.12 -3.08 -11.66
N ALA A 169 -0.76 -2.34 -10.95
CA ALA A 169 -0.77 -2.38 -9.49
C ALA A 169 -1.34 -3.69 -8.95
N ASP A 170 -0.73 -4.21 -7.89
CA ASP A 170 -1.32 -5.24 -7.03
C ASP A 170 -2.17 -4.57 -5.92
N VAL A 171 -1.74 -3.36 -5.50
CA VAL A 171 -2.47 -2.51 -4.55
C VAL A 171 -2.54 -1.09 -5.10
N ALA A 172 -3.73 -0.51 -5.18
CA ALA A 172 -3.95 0.89 -5.48
C ALA A 172 -4.30 1.65 -4.19
N LEU A 173 -3.66 2.77 -3.94
CA LEU A 173 -3.95 3.65 -2.81
C LEU A 173 -4.73 4.86 -3.27
N LEU A 174 -5.79 5.21 -2.54
CA LEU A 174 -6.65 6.36 -2.82
C LEU A 174 -6.67 7.32 -1.64
N ARG A 175 -6.31 8.57 -1.84
CA ARG A 175 -6.44 9.62 -0.82
C ARG A 175 -7.77 10.34 -0.96
N VAL A 176 -8.84 9.71 -0.50
CA VAL A 176 -10.21 10.23 -0.56
C VAL A 176 -10.84 10.28 0.84
N ALA A 177 -11.72 11.25 1.06
CA ALA A 177 -12.40 11.46 2.34
C ALA A 177 -13.88 11.04 2.31
N ASP A 178 -14.35 10.49 1.20
CA ASP A 178 -15.74 10.19 0.93
C ASP A 178 -15.87 8.76 0.39
N PRO A 179 -16.75 7.91 0.98
CA PRO A 179 -16.95 6.54 0.56
C PRO A 179 -17.52 6.41 -0.85
N ASP A 180 -18.43 7.30 -1.26
CA ASP A 180 -19.03 7.25 -2.60
C ASP A 180 -17.98 7.53 -3.68
N HIS A 181 -17.06 8.46 -3.39
CA HIS A 181 -15.93 8.72 -4.28
C HIS A 181 -14.94 7.53 -4.30
N ALA A 182 -14.70 6.89 -3.16
CA ALA A 182 -13.86 5.70 -3.10
C ALA A 182 -14.44 4.56 -3.96
N ASP A 183 -15.74 4.31 -3.86
CA ASP A 183 -16.45 3.28 -4.63
C ASP A 183 -16.40 3.56 -6.13
N ALA A 184 -16.65 4.81 -6.53
CA ALA A 184 -16.58 5.21 -7.95
C ALA A 184 -15.18 4.96 -8.54
N VAL A 185 -14.10 5.36 -7.83
CA VAL A 185 -12.74 5.14 -8.31
C VAL A 185 -12.35 3.67 -8.25
N ARG A 186 -12.80 2.92 -7.24
CA ARG A 186 -12.59 1.48 -7.16
C ARG A 186 -13.20 0.76 -8.35
N THR A 187 -14.43 1.12 -8.73
CA THR A 187 -15.12 0.57 -9.90
C THR A 187 -14.34 0.90 -11.18
N GLU A 188 -13.95 2.17 -11.37
CA GLU A 188 -13.12 2.61 -12.52
C GLU A 188 -11.82 1.79 -12.65
N LEU A 189 -11.11 1.57 -11.55
CA LEU A 189 -9.86 0.81 -11.55
C LEU A 189 -10.07 -0.67 -11.90
N ARG A 190 -11.15 -1.28 -11.40
CA ARG A 190 -11.48 -2.68 -11.67
C ARG A 190 -11.93 -2.87 -13.12
N ASP A 191 -12.74 -1.96 -13.65
CA ASP A 191 -13.16 -1.96 -15.06
C ASP A 191 -11.94 -1.74 -15.96
N GLY A 192 -11.06 -0.82 -15.61
CA GLY A 192 -9.79 -0.59 -16.29
C GLY A 192 -8.90 -1.84 -16.31
N ALA A 193 -8.79 -2.56 -15.18
CA ALA A 193 -8.03 -3.82 -15.10
C ALA A 193 -8.65 -4.90 -16.01
N ALA A 194 -9.97 -5.06 -15.99
CA ALA A 194 -10.69 -5.98 -16.87
C ALA A 194 -10.48 -5.61 -18.35
N GLY A 195 -10.54 -4.31 -18.68
CA GLY A 195 -10.33 -3.79 -20.02
C GLY A 195 -8.95 -4.09 -20.63
N VAL A 196 -7.94 -4.28 -19.78
CA VAL A 196 -6.59 -4.69 -20.20
C VAL A 196 -6.33 -6.19 -20.02
N GLY A 197 -7.38 -6.98 -19.77
CA GLY A 197 -7.32 -8.44 -19.66
C GLY A 197 -6.73 -8.94 -18.33
N ARG A 198 -6.71 -8.11 -17.27
CA ARG A 198 -6.36 -8.54 -15.92
C ARG A 198 -7.60 -8.96 -15.16
N ASP A 199 -7.43 -9.91 -14.24
CA ASP A 199 -8.46 -10.24 -13.26
C ASP A 199 -8.63 -9.06 -12.28
N PRO A 200 -9.81 -8.40 -12.24
CA PRO A 200 -10.07 -7.32 -11.29
C PRO A 200 -9.93 -7.75 -9.83
N ASP A 201 -10.08 -9.03 -9.54
CA ASP A 201 -9.93 -9.58 -8.19
C ASP A 201 -8.45 -9.74 -7.76
N GLU A 202 -7.50 -9.51 -8.67
CA GLU A 202 -6.07 -9.39 -8.35
C GLU A 202 -5.62 -7.96 -8.04
N LEU A 203 -6.54 -6.99 -8.02
CA LEU A 203 -6.27 -5.60 -7.63
C LEU A 203 -6.98 -5.28 -6.31
N ARG A 204 -6.20 -4.90 -5.29
CA ARG A 204 -6.71 -4.39 -4.02
C ARG A 204 -6.73 -2.87 -4.04
N VAL A 205 -7.86 -2.28 -3.70
CA VAL A 205 -8.03 -0.82 -3.64
C VAL A 205 -8.17 -0.41 -2.18
N LEU A 206 -7.18 0.28 -1.63
CA LEU A 206 -7.14 0.72 -0.24
C LEU A 206 -7.26 2.24 -0.16
N VAL A 207 -8.04 2.71 0.81
CA VAL A 207 -8.09 4.14 1.13
C VAL A 207 -6.94 4.52 2.04
N SER A 208 -6.11 5.46 1.60
CA SER A 208 -5.02 6.02 2.40
C SER A 208 -5.56 7.19 3.23
N LEU A 209 -5.53 7.01 4.55
CA LEU A 209 -6.15 7.93 5.51
C LEU A 209 -5.16 8.28 6.61
N ARG A 210 -4.88 9.58 6.77
CA ARG A 210 -4.16 10.07 7.95
C ARG A 210 -5.03 9.92 9.18
N VAL A 211 -4.43 9.44 10.28
CA VAL A 211 -5.16 9.21 11.52
C VAL A 211 -4.48 9.90 12.70
N ASP A 212 -5.25 10.75 13.39
CA ASP A 212 -4.89 11.34 14.68
C ASP A 212 -5.87 10.77 15.71
N LEU A 213 -5.41 9.79 16.48
CA LEU A 213 -6.24 9.11 17.46
C LEU A 213 -6.26 9.82 18.83
N GLY A 214 -5.59 10.97 18.93
CA GLY A 214 -5.70 11.92 20.03
C GLY A 214 -5.29 11.41 21.42
N GLY A 215 -5.69 12.14 22.43
CA GLY A 215 -5.38 11.88 23.85
C GLY A 215 -6.25 10.85 24.54
N GLY A 216 -7.14 10.10 23.90
CA GLY A 216 -8.00 9.11 24.56
C GLY A 216 -9.31 8.85 23.85
N GLU A 217 -10.12 7.94 24.40
CA GLU A 217 -11.46 7.58 23.89
C GLU A 217 -12.42 8.76 23.82
N TYR A 218 -12.14 9.81 24.58
CA TYR A 218 -12.95 11.03 24.71
C TYR A 218 -12.51 12.16 23.78
N ALA A 219 -11.52 11.94 22.95
CA ALA A 219 -11.00 12.96 22.02
C ALA A 219 -11.85 13.17 20.77
N ALA A 220 -13.09 12.74 20.75
CA ALA A 220 -14.09 13.24 19.82
C ALA A 220 -14.44 14.68 20.23
N GLU A 221 -13.61 15.65 19.83
CA GLU A 221 -14.05 17.04 19.88
C GLU A 221 -15.37 17.16 19.13
N PRO A 222 -16.40 17.82 19.72
CA PRO A 222 -17.64 18.09 19.01
C PRO A 222 -17.34 18.73 17.65
N GLY A 223 -17.70 18.04 16.57
CA GLY A 223 -17.38 18.44 15.21
C GLY A 223 -16.12 17.79 14.60
N HIS A 224 -15.36 16.97 15.31
CA HIS A 224 -14.22 16.22 14.79
C HIS A 224 -14.44 14.70 14.81
N GLY A 225 -15.25 14.16 15.66
CA GLY A 225 -15.34 12.73 15.91
C GLY A 225 -16.50 11.98 15.27
N GLY A 226 -17.47 12.67 14.69
CA GLY A 226 -18.66 12.01 14.16
C GLY A 226 -18.91 12.19 12.67
N GLY A 227 -18.09 12.99 12.00
CA GLY A 227 -18.33 13.42 10.61
C GLY A 227 -17.46 12.73 9.53
N GLY A 228 -16.71 11.71 9.88
CA GLY A 228 -15.81 11.04 8.93
C GLY A 228 -14.51 11.83 8.65
N PRO A 229 -13.71 11.38 7.66
CA PRO A 229 -12.47 12.02 7.30
C PRO A 229 -12.70 13.40 6.68
N ARG A 230 -11.80 14.34 6.95
CA ARG A 230 -11.82 15.68 6.35
C ARG A 230 -10.68 15.83 5.35
N ARG A 231 -10.92 16.55 4.27
CA ARG A 231 -9.86 16.92 3.31
C ARG A 231 -8.94 17.95 3.96
N THR A 232 -7.64 17.71 3.88
CA THR A 232 -6.60 18.65 4.28
C THR A 232 -5.59 18.81 3.14
N ALA A 233 -4.67 19.79 3.26
CA ALA A 233 -3.61 19.96 2.28
C ALA A 233 -2.71 18.72 2.14
N ASP A 234 -2.53 17.98 3.24
CA ASP A 234 -1.71 16.76 3.28
C ASP A 234 -2.51 15.47 3.01
N GLY A 235 -3.75 15.57 2.55
CA GLY A 235 -4.66 14.45 2.29
C GLY A 235 -5.78 14.30 3.33
N PRO A 236 -6.61 13.26 3.21
CA PRO A 236 -7.73 13.04 4.10
C PRO A 236 -7.25 12.70 5.52
N LEU A 237 -7.80 13.39 6.50
CA LEU A 237 -7.48 13.25 7.91
C LEU A 237 -8.71 12.80 8.69
N TYR A 238 -8.59 11.67 9.38
CA TYR A 238 -9.49 11.28 10.45
C TYR A 238 -8.92 11.74 11.80
N ARG A 239 -9.77 12.36 12.62
CA ARG A 239 -9.44 12.72 13.99
C ARG A 239 -10.53 12.22 14.92
N GLY A 240 -10.18 11.35 15.87
CA GLY A 240 -11.16 10.78 16.80
C GLY A 240 -10.61 9.59 17.57
N GLY A 241 -11.50 8.84 18.23
CA GLY A 241 -11.12 7.66 19.02
C GLY A 241 -10.99 6.39 18.17
N PRO A 242 -10.29 5.35 18.71
CA PRO A 242 -10.12 4.06 18.04
C PRO A 242 -11.44 3.34 17.73
N VAL A 243 -12.46 3.49 18.59
CA VAL A 243 -13.77 2.85 18.41
C VAL A 243 -14.48 3.42 17.18
N ALA A 244 -14.57 4.75 17.08
CA ALA A 244 -15.22 5.40 15.96
C ALA A 244 -14.46 5.14 14.62
N LEU A 245 -13.13 4.99 14.66
CA LEU A 245 -12.36 4.57 13.50
C LEU A 245 -12.70 3.13 13.10
N ALA A 246 -12.91 2.22 14.04
CA ALA A 246 -13.32 0.85 13.74
C ALA A 246 -14.71 0.80 13.08
N GLU A 247 -15.65 1.64 13.53
CA GLU A 247 -16.97 1.77 12.88
C GLU A 247 -16.82 2.29 11.44
N LEU A 248 -16.08 3.37 11.24
CA LEU A 248 -15.83 3.94 9.92
C LEU A 248 -15.24 2.89 8.95
N ILE A 249 -14.20 2.17 9.35
CA ILE A 249 -13.58 1.11 8.57
C ILE A 249 -14.60 0.01 8.21
N ALA A 250 -15.38 -0.41 9.22
CA ALA A 250 -16.38 -1.44 9.05
C ALA A 250 -17.51 -1.00 8.10
N ASP A 251 -17.94 0.25 8.19
CA ASP A 251 -19.02 0.79 7.36
C ASP A 251 -18.58 0.92 5.89
N TRP A 252 -17.42 1.49 5.64
CA TRP A 252 -16.90 1.62 4.26
C TRP A 252 -16.66 0.26 3.61
N HIS A 253 -16.11 -0.69 4.38
CA HIS A 253 -15.89 -2.05 3.88
C HIS A 253 -17.21 -2.79 3.62
N ARG A 254 -18.22 -2.67 4.51
CA ARG A 254 -19.55 -3.25 4.31
C ARG A 254 -20.28 -2.64 3.11
N ALA A 255 -20.12 -1.34 2.88
CA ALA A 255 -20.66 -0.65 1.71
C ALA A 255 -19.99 -1.11 0.39
N GLY A 256 -18.81 -1.73 0.45
CA GLY A 256 -18.04 -2.12 -0.72
C GLY A 256 -17.19 -0.99 -1.31
N ALA A 257 -17.11 0.14 -0.60
CA ALA A 257 -16.38 1.32 -1.08
C ALA A 257 -14.87 1.10 -1.21
N THR A 258 -14.32 0.15 -0.46
CA THR A 258 -12.88 -0.15 -0.45
C THR A 258 -12.63 -1.60 -0.03
N ASP A 259 -11.49 -2.17 -0.46
CA ASP A 259 -11.01 -3.47 0.02
C ASP A 259 -10.29 -3.34 1.38
N GLY A 260 -9.96 -2.10 1.81
CA GLY A 260 -9.31 -1.85 3.09
C GLY A 260 -8.71 -0.46 3.22
N PHE A 261 -7.83 -0.31 4.19
CA PHE A 261 -7.24 0.98 4.53
C PHE A 261 -5.71 0.90 4.67
N HIS A 262 -5.04 1.94 4.18
CA HIS A 262 -3.67 2.28 4.50
C HIS A 262 -3.70 3.46 5.47
N LEU A 263 -3.36 3.23 6.73
CA LEU A 263 -3.48 4.21 7.80
C LEU A 263 -2.14 4.89 8.05
N VAL A 264 -2.15 6.22 8.02
CA VAL A 264 -0.96 7.06 8.18
C VAL A 264 -1.04 7.78 9.52
N PRO A 265 -0.41 7.25 10.58
CA PRO A 265 -0.40 7.87 11.89
C PRO A 265 0.17 9.30 11.84
N VAL A 266 -0.50 10.26 12.49
CA VAL A 266 0.01 11.63 12.62
C VAL A 266 1.14 11.65 13.65
N GLU A 267 0.96 10.96 14.78
CA GLU A 267 1.98 10.67 15.77
C GLU A 267 2.31 9.17 15.72
N PRO A 268 3.38 8.75 15.03
CA PRO A 268 3.59 7.37 14.63
C PRO A 268 3.45 6.35 15.74
N ARG A 269 4.10 6.56 16.90
CA ARG A 269 4.06 5.60 18.01
C ARG A 269 2.70 5.59 18.68
N ARG A 270 2.21 6.77 19.10
CA ARG A 270 0.94 6.91 19.82
C ARG A 270 -0.23 6.35 19.00
N ASP A 271 -0.34 6.81 17.76
CA ASP A 271 -1.50 6.49 16.94
C ASP A 271 -1.46 5.05 16.45
N LEU A 272 -0.27 4.50 16.16
CA LEU A 272 -0.15 3.09 15.80
C LEU A 272 -0.45 2.17 17.00
N GLU A 273 -0.01 2.52 18.21
CA GLU A 273 -0.38 1.77 19.42
C GLU A 273 -1.89 1.76 19.64
N ARG A 274 -2.56 2.90 19.48
CA ARG A 274 -4.01 3.01 19.60
C ARG A 274 -4.75 2.32 18.48
N LEU A 275 -4.22 2.40 17.27
CA LEU A 275 -4.74 1.67 16.12
C LEU A 275 -4.74 0.16 16.39
N VAL A 276 -3.61 -0.40 16.79
CA VAL A 276 -3.45 -1.83 16.98
C VAL A 276 -4.24 -2.32 18.19
N ASN A 277 -4.09 -1.66 19.35
CA ASN A 277 -4.70 -2.10 20.60
C ASN A 277 -6.18 -1.73 20.74
N GLY A 278 -6.66 -0.77 19.96
CA GLY A 278 -8.06 -0.32 19.97
C GLY A 278 -8.80 -0.71 18.70
N THR A 279 -8.55 -0.03 17.58
CA THR A 279 -9.29 -0.21 16.33
C THR A 279 -9.18 -1.64 15.79
N VAL A 280 -7.95 -2.14 15.63
CA VAL A 280 -7.69 -3.48 15.08
C VAL A 280 -8.26 -4.55 16.01
N ALA A 281 -8.02 -4.44 17.31
CA ALA A 281 -8.56 -5.38 18.29
C ALA A 281 -10.10 -5.47 18.25
N LEU A 282 -10.80 -4.35 18.07
CA LEU A 282 -12.26 -4.33 17.90
C LEU A 282 -12.71 -5.00 16.59
N LEU A 283 -12.02 -4.71 15.48
CA LEU A 283 -12.31 -5.35 14.19
C LEU A 283 -12.08 -6.86 14.23
N GLN A 284 -11.03 -7.30 14.93
CA GLN A 284 -10.76 -8.72 15.17
C GLN A 284 -11.82 -9.38 16.04
N HIS A 285 -12.20 -8.73 17.15
CA HIS A 285 -13.26 -9.22 18.03
C HIS A 285 -14.59 -9.38 17.32
N ARG A 286 -14.90 -8.53 16.35
CA ARG A 286 -16.11 -8.60 15.51
C ARG A 286 -15.99 -9.56 14.33
N GLY A 287 -14.86 -10.22 14.16
CA GLY A 287 -14.62 -11.12 13.04
C GLY A 287 -14.49 -10.43 11.67
N LEU A 288 -14.31 -9.11 11.65
CA LEU A 288 -14.16 -8.32 10.41
C LEU A 288 -12.73 -8.31 9.91
N PHE A 289 -11.75 -8.46 10.81
CA PHE A 289 -10.36 -8.55 10.48
C PHE A 289 -9.72 -9.82 11.06
N ARG A 290 -8.66 -10.28 10.46
CA ARG A 290 -7.96 -11.51 10.87
C ARG A 290 -7.20 -11.34 12.19
N THR A 291 -7.06 -12.43 12.93
CA THR A 291 -6.23 -12.52 14.15
C THR A 291 -4.87 -13.18 13.90
N PHE A 292 -4.69 -13.82 12.74
CA PHE A 292 -3.44 -14.48 12.34
C PHE A 292 -3.22 -14.33 10.83
N TYR A 293 -1.99 -14.41 10.40
CA TYR A 293 -1.63 -14.30 8.99
C TYR A 293 -2.02 -15.54 8.20
N PRO A 294 -2.66 -15.40 7.03
CA PRO A 294 -3.12 -16.52 6.22
C PRO A 294 -1.99 -17.26 5.49
N GLY A 295 -0.79 -16.68 5.46
CA GLY A 295 0.35 -17.23 4.76
C GLY A 295 1.67 -16.67 5.26
N SER A 296 2.74 -16.86 4.50
CA SER A 296 4.09 -16.40 4.81
C SER A 296 4.55 -15.23 3.96
N THR A 297 3.90 -14.98 2.84
CA THR A 297 4.26 -13.93 1.87
C THR A 297 3.23 -12.81 1.86
N LEU A 298 3.64 -11.62 1.42
CA LEU A 298 2.75 -10.47 1.31
C LEU A 298 1.61 -10.73 0.30
N ARG A 299 1.88 -11.45 -0.80
CA ARG A 299 0.85 -11.81 -1.77
C ARG A 299 -0.25 -12.68 -1.15
N GLU A 300 0.14 -13.67 -0.33
CA GLU A 300 -0.82 -14.51 0.40
C GLU A 300 -1.64 -13.72 1.41
N HIS A 301 -1.04 -12.73 2.10
CA HIS A 301 -1.77 -11.85 3.03
C HIS A 301 -2.86 -11.06 2.30
N LEU A 302 -2.54 -10.56 1.12
CA LEU A 302 -3.46 -9.80 0.28
C LEU A 302 -4.44 -10.68 -0.51
N GLY A 303 -4.33 -12.01 -0.40
CA GLY A 303 -5.16 -12.95 -1.15
C GLY A 303 -4.96 -12.84 -2.67
N LEU A 304 -3.77 -12.43 -3.09
CA LEU A 304 -3.37 -12.36 -4.49
C LEU A 304 -2.88 -13.74 -4.92
N GLY A 305 -3.24 -14.15 -6.13
CA GLY A 305 -2.75 -15.37 -6.73
C GLY A 305 -1.22 -15.39 -6.86
N PRO A 306 -0.63 -16.57 -7.14
CA PRO A 306 0.77 -16.63 -7.51
C PRO A 306 1.00 -15.74 -8.72
N ALA A 307 2.07 -14.94 -8.69
CA ALA A 307 2.38 -14.00 -9.76
C ALA A 307 2.27 -14.65 -11.14
N GLN A 308 1.29 -14.23 -11.93
CA GLN A 308 1.05 -14.81 -13.27
C GLN A 308 2.29 -14.62 -14.12
N ARG A 309 2.79 -15.71 -14.68
CA ARG A 309 3.76 -15.66 -15.77
C ARG A 309 3.00 -15.21 -17.01
N HIS A 310 3.13 -13.97 -17.42
CA HIS A 310 2.77 -13.62 -18.80
C HIS A 310 3.70 -14.39 -19.73
N ILE A 311 3.26 -15.57 -20.13
CA ILE A 311 3.85 -16.28 -21.27
C ILE A 311 3.38 -15.48 -22.49
N VAL A 312 4.27 -14.63 -23.00
CA VAL A 312 4.11 -14.13 -24.37
C VAL A 312 4.24 -15.35 -25.26
N THR A 313 3.11 -15.93 -25.63
CA THR A 313 3.06 -16.88 -26.76
C THR A 313 3.46 -16.08 -28.00
N GLY A 314 4.73 -16.14 -28.34
CA GLY A 314 5.22 -15.71 -29.64
C GLY A 314 4.51 -16.55 -30.69
N GLY A 315 3.52 -15.96 -31.37
CA GLY A 315 2.99 -16.51 -32.60
C GLY A 315 4.11 -16.58 -33.60
N GLY A 316 4.54 -17.80 -33.88
CA GLY A 316 5.35 -18.09 -35.04
C GLY A 316 4.47 -17.97 -36.29
N VAL A 317 4.92 -17.25 -37.27
CA VAL A 317 5.06 -17.61 -38.69
C VAL A 317 6.11 -16.71 -39.27
#